data_8cbdc4dbd43e2497773652b4d35723f8
#
_entry.id   8cbdc4dbd43e2497773652b4d35723f8
#
_cell.length_a   1.000
_cell.length_b   1.000
_cell.length_c   1.000
_cell.angle_alpha   90.00
_cell.angle_beta   90.00
_cell.angle_gamma   90.00
#
_symmetry.space_group_name_H-M   'P 1'
#
loop_
_entity.id
_entity.type
_entity.pdbx_description
1 polymer ?
#
loop_
_entity_poly.entity_id
_entity_poly.type
_entity_poly.pdbx_seq_one_letter_code
_entity_poly.pdbx_strand_id
1 'polypeptide(L)'
;MDWVLSVDLLIVAAATIVFMLHEARKLGMKRVWLYFLLSGITALAFTFPLFLAFRELKKEKIALAGGRVDKFVVDEHTVEVWVPEKVLFYTPVLMMHDGKDVFNPKTATDGSTWRILDALREDRIKGDLQPLIVAVHGLSKQTRMLELTPQEIAEAHPDIWDDLPPKYQPPHKTPQNAKYNELLVEKILPMVLEKYGIEHAPERTAIAGASMGGLASMYLLAKYPDVFGAAICFSTHWILGHKYMFQELTALMPAAGKHKIYTDTGTQDWDMFYQRFHHGAVAALQAKGYVRDKDLMHGVFPGTGHNETAWAARLHIPINWWLKG
;
A
#
# COMPACT_ATOMS: atom_id res chain seq x y z
N MET A 1 14.15 59.49 0.43
CA MET A 1 13.67 58.27 -0.26
C MET A 1 14.50 57.05 0.13
N ASP A 2 15.82 57.17 0.28
CA ASP A 2 16.74 56.07 0.58
C ASP A 2 16.56 55.41 1.96
N TRP A 3 16.11 56.20 2.98
CA TRP A 3 15.95 55.68 4.33
C TRP A 3 14.73 54.73 4.46
N VAL A 4 13.63 55.00 3.79
CA VAL A 4 12.42 54.13 3.79
C VAL A 4 12.75 52.80 3.12
N LEU A 5 13.42 52.79 1.96
CA LEU A 5 13.87 51.61 1.25
C LEU A 5 14.83 50.74 2.09
N SER A 6 15.70 51.39 2.87
CA SER A 6 16.65 50.71 3.76
C SER A 6 15.95 50.02 4.94
N VAL A 7 14.91 50.65 5.53
CA VAL A 7 14.13 50.06 6.61
C VAL A 7 13.29 48.90 6.11
N ASP A 8 12.62 49.03 4.96
CA ASP A 8 11.82 47.99 4.37
C ASP A 8 12.68 46.75 4.03
N LEU A 9 13.88 46.97 3.50
CA LEU A 9 14.82 45.87 3.20
C LEU A 9 15.26 45.13 4.47
N LEU A 10 15.50 45.84 5.57
CA LEU A 10 15.85 45.23 6.86
C LEU A 10 14.69 44.43 7.46
N ILE A 11 13.46 44.94 7.35
CA ILE A 11 12.26 44.20 7.81
C ILE A 11 12.05 42.95 7.01
N VAL A 12 12.16 42.99 5.68
CA VAL A 12 12.05 41.82 4.80
C VAL A 12 13.14 40.82 5.12
N ALA A 13 14.39 41.24 5.30
CA ALA A 13 15.47 40.34 5.67
C ALA A 13 15.23 39.67 7.03
N ALA A 14 14.81 40.40 8.04
CA ALA A 14 14.48 39.85 9.35
C ALA A 14 13.32 38.85 9.29
N ALA A 15 12.24 39.16 8.58
CA ALA A 15 11.11 38.23 8.38
C ALA A 15 11.53 36.94 7.66
N THR A 16 12.38 37.06 6.63
CA THR A 16 12.92 35.91 5.89
C THR A 16 13.77 35.02 6.78
N ILE A 17 14.64 35.61 7.61
CA ILE A 17 15.46 34.86 8.56
C ILE A 17 14.58 34.09 9.57
N VAL A 18 13.58 34.74 10.15
CA VAL A 18 12.63 34.12 11.09
C VAL A 18 11.90 32.97 10.43
N PHE A 19 11.39 33.17 9.21
CA PHE A 19 10.75 32.12 8.42
C PHE A 19 11.69 30.93 8.18
N MET A 20 12.92 31.16 7.73
CA MET A 20 13.91 30.09 7.47
C MET A 20 14.23 29.29 8.73
N LEU A 21 14.39 29.97 9.88
CA LEU A 21 14.64 29.29 11.16
C LEU A 21 13.44 28.47 11.63
N HIS A 22 12.24 29.01 11.47
CA HIS A 22 11.00 28.31 11.84
C HIS A 22 10.80 27.04 11.00
N GLU A 23 10.83 27.14 9.67
CA GLU A 23 10.64 26.02 8.76
C GLU A 23 11.76 24.97 8.91
N ALA A 24 12.99 25.41 9.09
CA ALA A 24 14.12 24.52 9.30
C ALA A 24 13.97 23.70 10.59
N ARG A 25 13.53 24.31 11.69
CA ARG A 25 13.24 23.58 12.95
C ARG A 25 12.10 22.59 12.76
N LYS A 26 11.00 22.99 12.12
CA LYS A 26 9.84 22.15 11.84
C LYS A 26 10.20 20.90 11.01
N LEU A 27 11.10 21.03 10.04
CA LEU A 27 11.50 19.97 9.11
C LEU A 27 12.79 19.24 9.54
N GLY A 28 13.39 19.58 10.68
CA GLY A 28 14.64 18.99 11.13
C GLY A 28 15.81 19.23 10.16
N MET A 29 15.84 20.38 9.46
CA MET A 29 16.92 20.74 8.57
C MET A 29 18.18 21.12 9.38
N LYS A 30 19.29 20.44 9.10
CA LYS A 30 20.58 20.71 9.76
C LYS A 30 21.36 21.79 8.99
N ARG A 31 22.31 22.44 9.66
CA ARG A 31 23.25 23.41 9.07
C ARG A 31 22.61 24.65 8.44
N VAL A 32 21.47 25.10 8.94
CA VAL A 32 20.74 26.29 8.41
C VAL A 32 21.59 27.54 8.46
N TRP A 33 22.56 27.64 9.39
CA TRP A 33 23.49 28.73 9.51
C TRP A 33 24.34 28.95 8.24
N LEU A 34 24.56 27.90 7.41
CA LEU A 34 25.28 28.03 6.13
C LEU A 34 24.56 28.96 5.16
N TYR A 35 23.22 29.01 5.16
CA TYR A 35 22.47 29.93 4.31
C TYR A 35 22.70 31.39 4.74
N PHE A 36 22.83 31.63 6.04
CA PHE A 36 23.11 32.99 6.53
C PHE A 36 24.55 33.42 6.20
N LEU A 37 25.52 32.51 6.34
CA LEU A 37 26.89 32.77 5.92
C LEU A 37 26.97 33.06 4.40
N LEU A 38 26.28 32.23 3.61
CA LEU A 38 26.24 32.41 2.15
C LEU A 38 25.54 33.70 1.74
N SER A 39 24.51 34.15 2.52
CA SER A 39 23.85 35.43 2.27
C SER A 39 24.77 36.64 2.41
N GLY A 40 25.79 36.55 3.27
CA GLY A 40 26.84 37.59 3.39
C GLY A 40 27.74 37.71 2.15
N ILE A 41 27.83 36.65 1.35
CA ILE A 41 28.71 36.60 0.15
C ILE A 41 27.88 36.87 -1.13
N THR A 42 26.65 36.31 -1.24
CA THR A 42 25.88 36.27 -2.49
C THR A 42 24.59 37.08 -2.47
N ALA A 43 24.19 37.64 -1.35
CA ALA A 43 22.93 38.27 -1.05
C ALA A 43 21.76 37.28 -0.75
N LEU A 44 20.80 37.76 0.04
CA LEU A 44 19.60 37.03 0.45
C LEU A 44 18.71 36.62 -0.74
N ALA A 45 18.71 37.41 -1.80
CA ALA A 45 17.99 37.14 -3.04
C ALA A 45 18.38 35.83 -3.72
N PHE A 46 19.60 35.32 -3.50
CA PHE A 46 20.04 34.02 -3.97
C PHE A 46 19.80 32.92 -2.93
N THR A 47 20.11 33.19 -1.66
CA THR A 47 20.10 32.15 -0.62
C THR A 47 18.71 31.76 -0.16
N PHE A 48 17.73 32.68 -0.24
CA PHE A 48 16.33 32.36 0.11
C PHE A 48 15.66 31.40 -0.89
N PRO A 49 15.71 31.62 -2.22
CA PRO A 49 15.29 30.61 -3.19
C PRO A 49 15.99 29.27 -3.04
N LEU A 50 17.31 29.27 -2.79
CA LEU A 50 18.08 28.06 -2.54
C LEU A 50 17.57 27.33 -1.28
N PHE A 51 17.31 28.03 -0.20
CA PHE A 51 16.70 27.46 1.00
C PHE A 51 15.32 26.86 0.70
N LEU A 52 14.46 27.57 -0.06
CA LEU A 52 13.14 27.05 -0.45
C LEU A 52 13.26 25.78 -1.27
N ALA A 53 14.20 25.68 -2.21
CA ALA A 53 14.46 24.47 -2.98
C ALA A 53 14.82 23.29 -2.06
N PHE A 54 15.79 23.46 -1.17
CA PHE A 54 16.17 22.40 -0.21
C PHE A 54 15.06 22.08 0.80
N ARG A 55 14.23 23.07 1.17
CA ARG A 55 13.03 22.86 2.01
C ARG A 55 12.03 21.95 1.30
N GLU A 56 11.76 22.16 0.02
CA GLU A 56 10.83 21.31 -0.74
C GLU A 56 11.39 19.89 -0.91
N LEU A 57 12.68 19.75 -1.24
CA LEU A 57 13.35 18.43 -1.27
C LEU A 57 13.27 17.72 0.09
N LYS A 58 13.41 18.46 1.19
CA LYS A 58 13.29 17.87 2.53
C LYS A 58 11.87 17.42 2.84
N LYS A 59 10.85 18.20 2.43
CA LYS A 59 9.44 17.82 2.55
C LYS A 59 9.14 16.57 1.75
N GLU A 60 9.62 16.49 0.50
CA GLU A 60 9.47 15.31 -0.35
C GLU A 60 10.10 14.08 0.30
N LYS A 61 11.36 14.20 0.79
CA LYS A 61 12.02 13.10 1.50
C LYS A 61 11.22 12.64 2.73
N ILE A 62 10.65 13.56 3.51
CA ILE A 62 9.79 13.21 4.65
C ILE A 62 8.51 12.54 4.17
N ALA A 63 7.87 13.06 3.13
CA ALA A 63 6.66 12.48 2.55
C ALA A 63 6.89 11.07 2.01
N LEU A 64 8.08 10.80 1.45
CA LEU A 64 8.49 9.49 0.95
C LEU A 64 9.17 8.60 2.01
N ALA A 65 9.07 8.94 3.29
CA ALA A 65 9.66 8.17 4.40
C ALA A 65 11.13 7.79 4.18
N GLY A 66 11.89 8.66 3.51
CA GLY A 66 13.31 8.46 3.18
C GLY A 66 13.58 7.69 1.89
N GLY A 67 12.57 7.04 1.30
CA GLY A 67 12.71 6.32 0.02
C GLY A 67 12.40 7.17 -1.21
N ARG A 68 12.19 6.50 -2.33
CA ARG A 68 11.71 7.08 -3.60
C ARG A 68 10.67 6.20 -4.24
N VAL A 69 9.86 6.76 -5.14
CA VAL A 69 8.91 6.00 -5.97
C VAL A 69 9.42 5.96 -7.41
N ASP A 70 9.69 4.75 -7.89
CA ASP A 70 10.00 4.49 -9.30
C ASP A 70 8.72 4.03 -10.01
N LYS A 71 8.53 4.39 -11.29
CA LYS A 71 7.33 4.11 -12.05
C LYS A 71 7.64 3.33 -13.32
N PHE A 72 6.86 2.30 -13.59
CA PHE A 72 6.97 1.42 -14.76
C PHE A 72 5.60 1.23 -15.41
N VAL A 73 5.62 0.76 -16.65
CA VAL A 73 4.45 0.20 -17.32
C VAL A 73 4.82 -1.22 -17.74
N VAL A 74 4.02 -2.19 -17.29
CA VAL A 74 4.17 -3.59 -17.63
C VAL A 74 2.88 -4.04 -18.28
N ASP A 75 2.94 -4.43 -19.55
CA ASP A 75 1.80 -4.52 -20.44
C ASP A 75 1.00 -3.19 -20.41
N GLU A 76 -0.25 -3.20 -19.95
CA GLU A 76 -1.08 -1.99 -19.86
C GLU A 76 -1.13 -1.40 -18.43
N HIS A 77 -0.54 -2.11 -17.44
CA HIS A 77 -0.62 -1.73 -16.03
C HIS A 77 0.50 -0.76 -15.64
N THR A 78 0.13 0.31 -14.98
CA THR A 78 1.09 1.15 -14.27
C THR A 78 1.51 0.43 -12.99
N VAL A 79 2.82 0.37 -12.76
CA VAL A 79 3.43 -0.20 -11.55
C VAL A 79 4.26 0.88 -10.88
N GLU A 80 3.90 1.27 -9.67
CA GLU A 80 4.68 2.19 -8.86
C GLU A 80 5.40 1.40 -7.77
N VAL A 81 6.72 1.60 -7.66
CA VAL A 81 7.55 0.88 -6.70
C VAL A 81 8.18 1.89 -5.74
N TRP A 82 7.75 1.85 -4.48
CA TRP A 82 8.46 2.59 -3.44
C TRP A 82 9.69 1.79 -2.99
N VAL A 83 10.85 2.42 -3.13
CA VAL A 83 12.16 1.84 -2.83
C VAL A 83 12.66 2.47 -1.55
N PRO A 84 12.88 1.72 -0.47
CA PRO A 84 13.45 2.25 0.77
C PRO A 84 14.87 2.77 0.57
N GLU A 85 15.37 3.58 1.51
CA GLU A 85 16.74 4.13 1.44
C GLU A 85 17.81 3.03 1.45
N LYS A 86 17.52 1.90 2.12
CA LYS A 86 18.40 0.72 2.19
C LYS A 86 17.71 -0.49 1.56
N VAL A 87 18.26 -1.00 0.49
CA VAL A 87 17.84 -2.25 -0.17
C VAL A 87 18.97 -3.26 -0.06
N LEU A 88 18.66 -4.48 0.33
CA LEU A 88 19.56 -5.62 0.43
C LEU A 88 18.98 -6.80 -0.35
N PHE A 89 19.80 -7.81 -0.66
CA PHE A 89 19.34 -8.97 -1.41
C PHE A 89 18.18 -9.74 -0.73
N TYR A 90 18.01 -9.56 0.56
CA TYR A 90 16.92 -10.14 1.37
C TYR A 90 15.86 -9.11 1.80
N THR A 91 15.77 -7.95 1.16
CA THR A 91 14.71 -6.97 1.42
C THR A 91 13.34 -7.59 1.17
N PRO A 92 12.39 -7.50 2.13
CA PRO A 92 11.04 -8.00 1.91
C PRO A 92 10.32 -7.23 0.81
N VAL A 93 9.40 -7.89 0.11
CA VAL A 93 8.59 -7.29 -0.97
C VAL A 93 7.11 -7.41 -0.62
N LEU A 94 6.41 -6.29 -0.56
CA LEU A 94 4.96 -6.23 -0.41
C LEU A 94 4.35 -5.74 -1.72
N MET A 95 3.65 -6.62 -2.41
CA MET A 95 2.84 -6.25 -3.57
C MET A 95 1.44 -5.81 -3.12
N MET A 96 0.89 -4.79 -3.76
CA MET A 96 -0.42 -4.24 -3.43
C MET A 96 -1.28 -4.07 -4.68
N HIS A 97 -2.50 -4.59 -4.63
CA HIS A 97 -3.53 -4.27 -5.60
C HIS A 97 -3.98 -2.82 -5.48
N ASP A 98 -4.71 -2.32 -6.49
CA ASP A 98 -5.26 -0.96 -6.51
C ASP A 98 -4.20 0.13 -6.30
N GLY A 99 -3.08 -0.01 -6.98
CA GLY A 99 -1.87 0.79 -6.79
C GLY A 99 -2.05 2.30 -6.85
N LYS A 100 -3.05 2.80 -7.61
CA LYS A 100 -3.37 4.23 -7.69
C LYS A 100 -3.79 4.85 -6.34
N ASP A 101 -4.30 4.02 -5.41
CA ASP A 101 -4.75 4.42 -4.09
C ASP A 101 -3.66 4.29 -3.01
N VAL A 102 -2.44 3.82 -3.38
CA VAL A 102 -1.38 3.53 -2.41
C VAL A 102 -0.58 4.75 -2.00
N PHE A 103 -0.06 5.53 -2.95
CA PHE A 103 0.93 6.58 -2.64
C PHE A 103 0.40 8.01 -2.79
N ASN A 104 -0.41 8.30 -3.80
CA ASN A 104 -0.70 9.66 -4.21
C ASN A 104 -2.20 9.99 -4.13
N PRO A 105 -2.63 10.92 -3.27
CA PRO A 105 -4.04 11.28 -3.15
C PRO A 105 -4.62 11.92 -4.42
N LYS A 106 -3.78 12.44 -5.33
CA LYS A 106 -4.25 13.00 -6.62
C LYS A 106 -4.67 11.92 -7.62
N THR A 107 -4.12 10.73 -7.52
CA THR A 107 -4.47 9.58 -8.38
C THR A 107 -5.49 8.66 -7.72
N ALA A 108 -5.65 8.76 -6.41
CA ALA A 108 -6.54 7.92 -5.62
C ALA A 108 -8.01 8.12 -6.01
N THR A 109 -8.79 7.05 -5.90
CA THR A 109 -10.19 6.95 -6.38
C THR A 109 -11.10 8.00 -5.76
N ASP A 110 -10.93 8.30 -4.47
CA ASP A 110 -11.72 9.26 -3.69
C ASP A 110 -10.86 10.36 -3.06
N GLY A 111 -9.57 10.44 -3.43
CA GLY A 111 -8.61 11.36 -2.84
C GLY A 111 -7.97 10.86 -1.53
N SER A 112 -8.39 9.70 -1.03
CA SER A 112 -7.79 9.05 0.14
C SER A 112 -6.80 7.97 -0.29
N THR A 113 -5.72 7.80 0.47
CA THR A 113 -4.72 6.77 0.19
C THR A 113 -4.58 5.82 1.37
N TRP A 114 -3.93 4.67 1.10
CA TRP A 114 -3.51 3.72 2.11
C TRP A 114 -2.51 4.28 3.13
N ARG A 115 -1.95 5.45 2.87
CA ARG A 115 -0.92 6.08 3.71
C ARG A 115 0.17 5.08 4.10
N ILE A 116 0.57 4.22 3.16
CA ILE A 116 1.54 3.14 3.39
C ILE A 116 2.86 3.68 3.96
N LEU A 117 3.30 4.86 3.49
CA LEU A 117 4.55 5.47 3.96
C LEU A 117 4.47 5.94 5.42
N ASP A 118 3.28 6.28 5.92
CA ASP A 118 3.08 6.56 7.33
C ASP A 118 3.12 5.26 8.17
N ALA A 119 2.63 4.15 7.61
CA ALA A 119 2.71 2.85 8.26
C ALA A 119 4.14 2.31 8.32
N LEU A 120 4.99 2.67 7.34
CA LEU A 120 6.39 2.25 7.24
C LEU A 120 7.37 3.12 8.04
N ARG A 121 6.90 4.15 8.75
CA ARG A 121 7.80 5.00 9.57
C ARG A 121 8.44 4.17 10.69
N GLU A 122 9.67 4.52 11.06
CA GLU A 122 10.50 3.82 12.06
C GLU A 122 9.81 3.63 13.42
N ASP A 123 8.90 4.54 13.79
CA ASP A 123 8.12 4.44 15.03
C ASP A 123 6.99 3.40 14.96
N ARG A 124 6.62 2.94 13.77
CA ARG A 124 5.52 2.00 13.54
C ARG A 124 5.97 0.61 13.10
N ILE A 125 7.01 0.52 12.27
CA ILE A 125 7.60 -0.76 11.86
C ILE A 125 8.84 -1.04 12.68
N LYS A 126 8.79 -2.12 13.43
CA LYS A 126 9.91 -2.59 14.27
C LYS A 126 10.73 -3.59 13.45
N GLY A 127 11.82 -3.14 12.89
CA GLY A 127 12.75 -4.00 12.14
C GLY A 127 13.80 -3.17 11.42
N ASP A 128 14.92 -3.81 11.09
CA ASP A 128 16.06 -3.14 10.44
C ASP A 128 15.85 -2.86 8.95
N LEU A 129 14.84 -3.51 8.32
CA LEU A 129 14.52 -3.37 6.91
C LEU A 129 13.05 -3.05 6.69
N GLN A 130 12.82 -1.95 5.98
CA GLN A 130 11.51 -1.64 5.43
C GLN A 130 11.29 -2.47 4.16
N PRO A 131 10.07 -2.99 3.92
CA PRO A 131 9.77 -3.71 2.69
C PRO A 131 9.78 -2.76 1.49
N LEU A 132 10.18 -3.27 0.33
CA LEU A 132 9.93 -2.64 -0.95
C LEU A 132 8.44 -2.80 -1.28
N ILE A 133 7.75 -1.71 -1.68
CA ILE A 133 6.31 -1.72 -1.94
C ILE A 133 6.06 -1.65 -3.44
N VAL A 134 5.37 -2.64 -3.98
CA VAL A 134 5.00 -2.73 -5.40
C VAL A 134 3.50 -2.50 -5.55
N ALA A 135 3.10 -1.34 -6.01
CA ALA A 135 1.71 -0.94 -6.18
C ALA A 135 1.27 -1.10 -7.64
N VAL A 136 0.39 -2.04 -7.91
CA VAL A 136 -0.08 -2.36 -9.27
C VAL A 136 -1.45 -1.71 -9.49
N HIS A 137 -1.53 -0.78 -10.47
CA HIS A 137 -2.76 -0.07 -10.79
C HIS A 137 -3.72 -0.97 -11.58
N GLY A 138 -4.99 -0.98 -11.19
CA GLY A 138 -6.05 -1.53 -12.03
C GLY A 138 -6.33 -0.64 -13.25
N LEU A 139 -6.76 -1.23 -14.35
CA LEU A 139 -6.99 -0.53 -15.63
C LEU A 139 -8.27 0.32 -15.59
N SER A 140 -9.38 -0.29 -15.20
CA SER A 140 -10.69 0.37 -15.03
C SER A 140 -11.48 -0.29 -13.90
N LYS A 141 -12.59 0.33 -13.47
CA LYS A 141 -13.45 -0.27 -12.44
C LYS A 141 -14.03 -1.62 -12.88
N GLN A 142 -14.41 -1.74 -14.15
CA GLN A 142 -15.01 -2.94 -14.71
C GLN A 142 -13.95 -4.03 -14.91
N THR A 143 -12.80 -3.68 -15.51
CA THR A 143 -11.68 -4.62 -15.69
C THR A 143 -11.17 -5.13 -14.33
N ARG A 144 -11.09 -4.23 -13.34
CA ARG A 144 -10.72 -4.58 -11.98
C ARG A 144 -11.59 -5.71 -11.39
N MET A 145 -12.90 -5.69 -11.66
CA MET A 145 -13.78 -6.77 -11.19
C MET A 145 -13.40 -8.12 -11.81
N LEU A 146 -13.05 -8.15 -13.10
CA LEU A 146 -12.64 -9.37 -13.79
C LEU A 146 -11.25 -9.86 -13.33
N GLU A 147 -10.33 -8.93 -13.08
CA GLU A 147 -8.96 -9.22 -12.64
C GLU A 147 -8.88 -9.70 -11.18
N LEU A 148 -9.73 -9.17 -10.31
CA LEU A 148 -9.66 -9.44 -8.87
C LEU A 148 -10.64 -10.52 -8.39
N THR A 149 -11.51 -11.06 -9.26
CA THR A 149 -12.42 -12.15 -8.89
C THR A 149 -11.72 -13.50 -9.09
N PRO A 150 -11.66 -14.36 -8.06
CA PRO A 150 -11.08 -15.70 -8.17
C PRO A 150 -11.60 -16.50 -9.36
N GLN A 151 -10.71 -16.87 -10.28
CA GLN A 151 -11.04 -17.44 -11.60
C GLN A 151 -11.92 -18.68 -11.50
N GLU A 152 -11.46 -19.70 -10.79
CA GLU A 152 -12.13 -21.01 -10.70
C GLU A 152 -13.49 -20.92 -10.03
N ILE A 153 -13.63 -20.03 -9.05
CA ILE A 153 -14.91 -19.82 -8.34
C ILE A 153 -15.90 -19.12 -9.26
N ALA A 154 -15.44 -18.10 -10.01
CA ALA A 154 -16.32 -17.41 -10.96
C ALA A 154 -16.74 -18.27 -12.15
N GLU A 155 -15.89 -19.20 -12.58
CA GLU A 155 -16.22 -20.18 -13.63
C GLU A 155 -17.21 -21.25 -13.14
N ALA A 156 -17.07 -21.67 -11.88
CA ALA A 156 -18.01 -22.63 -11.27
C ALA A 156 -19.38 -22.00 -10.96
N HIS A 157 -19.41 -20.69 -10.71
CA HIS A 157 -20.61 -19.94 -10.32
C HIS A 157 -20.80 -18.70 -11.22
N PRO A 158 -21.19 -18.87 -12.48
CA PRO A 158 -21.30 -17.74 -13.44
C PRO A 158 -22.38 -16.71 -13.09
N ASP A 159 -23.27 -17.04 -12.18
CA ASP A 159 -24.28 -16.14 -11.58
C ASP A 159 -23.70 -15.15 -10.57
N ILE A 160 -22.45 -15.33 -10.15
CA ILE A 160 -21.75 -14.46 -9.19
C ILE A 160 -21.78 -12.98 -9.57
N TRP A 161 -21.85 -12.70 -10.87
CA TRP A 161 -21.88 -11.34 -11.41
C TRP A 161 -23.25 -10.66 -11.28
N ASP A 162 -24.33 -11.44 -11.14
CA ASP A 162 -25.70 -10.94 -11.16
C ASP A 162 -26.06 -10.24 -9.83
N ASP A 163 -25.33 -10.55 -8.76
CA ASP A 163 -25.47 -9.91 -7.45
C ASP A 163 -24.81 -8.52 -7.37
N LEU A 164 -24.03 -8.15 -8.38
CA LEU A 164 -23.35 -6.86 -8.39
C LEU A 164 -24.29 -5.72 -8.81
N PRO A 165 -24.24 -4.56 -8.14
CA PRO A 165 -24.90 -3.35 -8.63
C PRO A 165 -24.47 -3.02 -10.07
N PRO A 166 -25.36 -2.51 -10.93
CA PRO A 166 -25.07 -2.29 -12.36
C PRO A 166 -23.78 -1.52 -12.65
N LYS A 167 -23.42 -0.56 -11.81
CA LYS A 167 -22.19 0.24 -11.93
C LYS A 167 -20.89 -0.55 -11.73
N TYR A 168 -20.97 -1.76 -11.14
CA TYR A 168 -19.83 -2.65 -10.89
C TYR A 168 -19.87 -3.90 -11.76
N GLN A 169 -20.97 -4.14 -12.48
CA GLN A 169 -21.04 -5.27 -13.41
C GLN A 169 -19.98 -5.11 -14.51
N PRO A 170 -19.16 -6.16 -14.75
CA PRO A 170 -18.18 -6.12 -15.81
C PRO A 170 -18.85 -6.17 -17.20
N PRO A 171 -18.17 -5.69 -18.26
CA PRO A 171 -18.72 -5.65 -19.62
C PRO A 171 -19.00 -7.05 -20.19
N HIS A 172 -18.38 -8.07 -19.63
CA HIS A 172 -18.59 -9.49 -19.94
C HIS A 172 -18.36 -10.31 -18.66
N LYS A 173 -18.85 -11.55 -18.64
CA LYS A 173 -18.76 -12.43 -17.49
C LYS A 173 -17.56 -13.40 -17.51
N THR A 174 -16.59 -13.17 -18.40
CA THR A 174 -15.37 -13.98 -18.50
C THR A 174 -14.33 -13.44 -17.52
N PRO A 175 -13.96 -14.20 -16.49
CA PRO A 175 -12.91 -13.76 -15.57
C PRO A 175 -11.57 -13.54 -16.28
N GLN A 176 -10.73 -12.65 -15.75
CA GLN A 176 -9.39 -12.36 -16.26
C GLN A 176 -8.33 -12.51 -15.17
N ASN A 177 -8.70 -13.09 -14.05
CA ASN A 177 -7.82 -13.21 -12.89
C ASN A 177 -6.59 -14.08 -13.16
N ALA A 178 -6.71 -15.18 -13.92
CA ALA A 178 -5.56 -16.01 -14.26
C ALA A 178 -4.50 -15.21 -15.00
N LYS A 179 -4.90 -14.44 -16.04
CA LYS A 179 -4.00 -13.56 -16.80
C LYS A 179 -3.38 -12.46 -15.93
N TYR A 180 -4.18 -11.88 -15.02
CA TYR A 180 -3.68 -10.89 -14.09
C TYR A 180 -2.68 -11.48 -13.08
N ASN A 181 -2.93 -12.68 -12.59
CA ASN A 181 -2.00 -13.38 -11.70
C ASN A 181 -0.67 -13.72 -12.41
N GLU A 182 -0.71 -14.21 -13.64
CA GLU A 182 0.49 -14.41 -14.47
C GLU A 182 1.28 -13.10 -14.64
N LEU A 183 0.60 -11.98 -14.92
CA LEU A 183 1.25 -10.67 -15.00
C LEU A 183 2.00 -10.33 -13.69
N LEU A 184 1.37 -10.54 -12.53
CA LEU A 184 1.99 -10.26 -11.24
C LEU A 184 3.19 -11.16 -10.96
N VAL A 185 3.03 -12.48 -11.20
CA VAL A 185 4.00 -13.51 -10.79
C VAL A 185 5.12 -13.67 -11.79
N GLU A 186 4.82 -13.63 -13.09
CA GLU A 186 5.80 -13.96 -14.13
C GLU A 186 6.46 -12.75 -14.78
N LYS A 187 5.86 -11.55 -14.62
CA LYS A 187 6.42 -10.33 -15.22
C LYS A 187 6.80 -9.29 -14.18
N ILE A 188 5.84 -8.83 -13.36
CA ILE A 188 6.07 -7.69 -12.44
C ILE A 188 7.04 -8.08 -11.33
N LEU A 189 6.77 -9.16 -10.60
CA LEU A 189 7.63 -9.57 -9.47
C LEU A 189 9.05 -9.89 -9.93
N PRO A 190 9.31 -10.70 -10.98
CA PRO A 190 10.67 -10.94 -11.45
C PRO A 190 11.41 -9.68 -11.90
N MET A 191 10.73 -8.79 -12.64
CA MET A 191 11.29 -7.50 -13.04
C MET A 191 11.74 -6.67 -11.84
N VAL A 192 10.91 -6.62 -10.79
CA VAL A 192 11.22 -5.87 -9.57
C VAL A 192 12.41 -6.50 -8.83
N LEU A 193 12.41 -7.82 -8.65
CA LEU A 193 13.48 -8.54 -7.97
C LEU A 193 14.83 -8.35 -8.66
N GLU A 194 14.87 -8.52 -9.97
CA GLU A 194 16.06 -8.32 -10.79
C GLU A 194 16.56 -6.88 -10.70
N LYS A 195 15.64 -5.91 -10.91
CA LYS A 195 16.00 -4.48 -10.93
C LYS A 195 16.64 -4.00 -9.63
N TYR A 196 16.19 -4.50 -8.50
CA TYR A 196 16.67 -4.04 -7.18
C TYR A 196 17.64 -5.03 -6.52
N GLY A 197 18.01 -6.11 -7.20
CA GLY A 197 18.96 -7.10 -6.71
C GLY A 197 18.45 -7.86 -5.48
N ILE A 198 17.16 -8.19 -5.46
CA ILE A 198 16.51 -8.90 -4.37
C ILE A 198 16.36 -10.37 -4.74
N GLU A 199 16.79 -11.26 -3.84
CA GLU A 199 16.59 -12.68 -3.96
C GLU A 199 15.18 -13.06 -3.51
N HIS A 200 14.47 -13.78 -4.37
CA HIS A 200 13.12 -14.25 -4.06
C HIS A 200 13.11 -15.22 -2.88
N ALA A 201 12.19 -14.99 -1.95
CA ALA A 201 11.86 -15.94 -0.90
C ALA A 201 10.39 -15.77 -0.51
N PRO A 202 9.58 -16.85 -0.52
CA PRO A 202 8.14 -16.74 -0.22
C PRO A 202 7.86 -16.06 1.13
N GLU A 203 8.60 -16.42 2.17
CA GLU A 203 8.42 -15.86 3.52
C GLU A 203 8.68 -14.35 3.60
N ARG A 204 9.41 -13.79 2.64
CA ARG A 204 9.68 -12.36 2.49
C ARG A 204 8.88 -11.68 1.39
N THR A 205 7.95 -12.41 0.75
CA THR A 205 7.11 -11.88 -0.32
C THR A 205 5.64 -11.97 0.10
N ALA A 206 4.98 -10.82 0.18
CA ALA A 206 3.57 -10.73 0.56
C ALA A 206 2.75 -10.04 -0.52
N ILE A 207 1.46 -10.38 -0.58
CA ILE A 207 0.46 -9.71 -1.40
C ILE A 207 -0.61 -9.08 -0.51
N ALA A 208 -1.05 -7.87 -0.82
CA ALA A 208 -2.04 -7.16 -0.04
C ALA A 208 -3.10 -6.47 -0.89
N GLY A 209 -4.28 -6.31 -0.32
CA GLY A 209 -5.37 -5.53 -0.89
C GLY A 209 -6.58 -5.45 0.01
N ALA A 210 -7.55 -4.62 -0.39
CA ALA A 210 -8.82 -4.50 0.31
C ALA A 210 -9.99 -4.88 -0.59
N SER A 211 -11.09 -5.27 0.04
CA SER A 211 -12.31 -5.59 -0.69
C SER A 211 -12.07 -6.70 -1.72
N MET A 212 -12.32 -6.43 -3.00
CA MET A 212 -11.94 -7.34 -4.09
C MET A 212 -10.44 -7.64 -4.12
N GLY A 213 -9.58 -6.65 -3.79
CA GLY A 213 -8.14 -6.88 -3.65
C GLY A 213 -7.79 -7.84 -2.52
N GLY A 214 -8.59 -7.89 -1.46
CA GLY A 214 -8.46 -8.88 -0.39
C GLY A 214 -8.78 -10.30 -0.87
N LEU A 215 -9.84 -10.47 -1.68
CA LEU A 215 -10.16 -11.76 -2.32
C LEU A 215 -9.02 -12.20 -3.25
N ALA A 216 -8.57 -11.30 -4.12
CA ALA A 216 -7.47 -11.59 -5.07
C ALA A 216 -6.18 -11.95 -4.34
N SER A 217 -5.83 -11.24 -3.24
CA SER A 217 -4.64 -11.54 -2.44
C SER A 217 -4.69 -12.94 -1.83
N MET A 218 -5.84 -13.32 -1.28
CA MET A 218 -6.01 -14.67 -0.71
C MET A 218 -5.96 -15.75 -1.79
N TYR A 219 -6.62 -15.51 -2.93
CA TYR A 219 -6.61 -16.45 -4.06
C TYR A 219 -5.20 -16.58 -4.66
N LEU A 220 -4.47 -15.48 -4.76
CA LEU A 220 -3.09 -15.49 -5.27
C LEU A 220 -2.17 -16.32 -4.38
N LEU A 221 -2.28 -16.19 -3.05
CA LEU A 221 -1.57 -17.06 -2.10
C LEU A 221 -1.95 -18.52 -2.27
N ALA A 222 -3.23 -18.83 -2.50
CA ALA A 222 -3.69 -20.19 -2.72
C ALA A 222 -3.12 -20.82 -3.99
N LYS A 223 -3.01 -20.05 -5.08
CA LYS A 223 -2.52 -20.50 -6.40
C LYS A 223 -1.00 -20.53 -6.52
N TYR A 224 -0.31 -19.64 -5.81
CA TYR A 224 1.14 -19.47 -5.89
C TYR A 224 1.79 -19.48 -4.49
N PRO A 225 1.61 -20.57 -3.72
CA PRO A 225 2.13 -20.67 -2.35
C PRO A 225 3.66 -20.68 -2.28
N ASP A 226 4.33 -21.06 -3.37
CA ASP A 226 5.79 -21.03 -3.47
C ASP A 226 6.34 -19.64 -3.88
N VAL A 227 5.45 -18.69 -4.19
CA VAL A 227 5.81 -17.30 -4.52
C VAL A 227 5.50 -16.37 -3.35
N PHE A 228 4.33 -16.52 -2.74
CA PHE A 228 3.88 -15.67 -1.65
C PHE A 228 3.83 -16.44 -0.33
N GLY A 229 4.51 -15.95 0.69
CA GLY A 229 4.41 -16.48 2.05
C GLY A 229 3.33 -15.82 2.89
N ALA A 230 2.76 -14.70 2.43
CA ALA A 230 1.70 -14.02 3.16
C ALA A 230 0.65 -13.35 2.24
N ALA A 231 -0.62 -13.40 2.68
CA ALA A 231 -1.72 -12.60 2.15
C ALA A 231 -2.27 -11.66 3.23
N ILE A 232 -2.32 -10.36 2.93
CA ILE A 232 -2.81 -9.31 3.83
C ILE A 232 -4.11 -8.73 3.25
N CYS A 233 -5.26 -9.17 3.79
CA CYS A 233 -6.58 -9.00 3.21
C CYS A 233 -7.46 -8.10 4.09
N PHE A 234 -7.59 -6.81 3.73
CA PHE A 234 -8.44 -5.88 4.47
C PHE A 234 -9.87 -5.91 3.96
N SER A 235 -10.84 -5.90 4.88
CA SER A 235 -12.27 -5.82 4.56
C SER A 235 -12.63 -6.65 3.33
N THR A 236 -12.22 -7.92 3.35
CA THR A 236 -12.32 -8.84 2.20
C THR A 236 -13.75 -8.96 1.71
N HIS A 237 -13.97 -8.85 0.40
CA HIS A 237 -15.29 -8.78 -0.23
C HIS A 237 -16.03 -10.14 -0.28
N TRP A 238 -16.20 -10.73 0.88
CA TRP A 238 -16.83 -12.07 1.04
C TRP A 238 -18.27 -12.17 0.55
N ILE A 239 -18.94 -11.03 0.33
CA ILE A 239 -20.34 -11.02 -0.13
C ILE A 239 -20.48 -11.37 -1.62
N LEU A 240 -19.41 -11.25 -2.41
CA LEU A 240 -19.41 -11.71 -3.79
C LEU A 240 -19.59 -13.24 -3.81
N GLY A 241 -20.65 -13.73 -4.46
CA GLY A 241 -20.98 -15.16 -4.46
C GLY A 241 -21.37 -15.72 -3.08
N HIS A 242 -21.69 -14.85 -2.13
CA HIS A 242 -22.18 -15.22 -0.80
C HIS A 242 -21.32 -16.32 -0.13
N LYS A 243 -21.96 -17.42 0.30
CA LYS A 243 -21.28 -18.53 0.99
C LYS A 243 -20.24 -19.26 0.14
N TYR A 244 -20.38 -19.28 -1.18
CA TYR A 244 -19.45 -20.00 -2.06
C TYR A 244 -18.06 -19.39 -1.96
N MET A 245 -17.96 -18.07 -2.02
CA MET A 245 -16.67 -17.39 -2.04
C MET A 245 -15.79 -17.77 -0.86
N PHE A 246 -16.28 -17.61 0.39
CA PHE A 246 -15.42 -17.91 1.54
C PHE A 246 -15.16 -19.41 1.70
N GLN A 247 -16.16 -20.28 1.40
CA GLN A 247 -16.00 -21.72 1.55
C GLN A 247 -15.00 -22.28 0.56
N GLU A 248 -15.13 -21.95 -0.72
CA GLU A 248 -14.27 -22.47 -1.77
C GLU A 248 -12.89 -21.84 -1.70
N LEU A 249 -12.79 -20.52 -1.50
CA LEU A 249 -11.50 -19.85 -1.39
C LEU A 249 -10.68 -20.36 -0.20
N THR A 250 -11.30 -20.55 0.97
CA THR A 250 -10.57 -21.11 2.12
C THR A 250 -10.21 -22.60 1.92
N ALA A 251 -11.01 -23.35 1.15
CA ALA A 251 -10.68 -24.73 0.80
C ALA A 251 -9.42 -24.82 -0.09
N LEU A 252 -9.22 -23.85 -0.97
CA LEU A 252 -8.03 -23.77 -1.84
C LEU A 252 -6.74 -23.41 -1.09
N MET A 253 -6.82 -22.83 0.11
CA MET A 253 -5.63 -22.37 0.83
C MET A 253 -4.64 -23.52 1.09
N PRO A 254 -3.32 -23.27 1.06
CA PRO A 254 -2.31 -24.27 1.37
C PRO A 254 -2.43 -24.81 2.80
N ALA A 255 -1.71 -25.86 3.12
CA ALA A 255 -1.65 -26.38 4.48
C ALA A 255 -1.07 -25.31 5.44
N ALA A 256 -1.65 -25.24 6.65
CA ALA A 256 -1.19 -24.32 7.69
C ALA A 256 0.29 -24.56 8.10
N GLY A 257 0.92 -23.54 8.66
CA GLY A 257 2.25 -23.61 9.26
C GLY A 257 3.39 -23.00 8.44
N LYS A 258 3.20 -22.73 7.14
CA LYS A 258 4.23 -22.08 6.31
C LYS A 258 3.83 -20.68 5.82
N HIS A 259 2.54 -20.41 5.73
CA HIS A 259 1.99 -19.17 5.15
C HIS A 259 1.26 -18.37 6.21
N LYS A 260 1.30 -17.06 6.08
CA LYS A 260 0.61 -16.12 6.96
C LYS A 260 -0.60 -15.51 6.28
N ILE A 261 -1.74 -15.53 6.94
CA ILE A 261 -2.98 -14.92 6.46
C ILE A 261 -3.43 -13.87 7.46
N TYR A 262 -3.54 -12.63 7.00
CA TYR A 262 -4.26 -11.58 7.71
C TYR A 262 -5.60 -11.35 7.03
N THR A 263 -6.68 -11.28 7.81
CA THR A 263 -8.01 -10.89 7.31
C THR A 263 -8.76 -10.09 8.35
N ASP A 264 -9.45 -9.03 7.93
CA ASP A 264 -10.22 -8.20 8.84
C ASP A 264 -11.55 -7.71 8.23
N THR A 265 -12.33 -7.04 9.06
CA THR A 265 -13.51 -6.28 8.66
C THR A 265 -13.77 -5.14 9.65
N GLY A 266 -14.41 -4.07 9.18
CA GLY A 266 -15.02 -3.05 10.02
C GLY A 266 -16.43 -3.45 10.46
N THR A 267 -17.21 -2.45 10.95
CA THR A 267 -18.59 -2.63 11.36
C THR A 267 -19.56 -1.59 10.77
N GLN A 268 -19.05 -0.70 9.90
CA GLN A 268 -19.81 0.35 9.24
C GLN A 268 -19.74 0.20 7.72
N ASP A 269 -20.59 0.92 7.00
CA ASP A 269 -20.67 0.91 5.54
C ASP A 269 -20.85 -0.52 5.00
N TRP A 270 -20.13 -0.89 3.95
CA TRP A 270 -20.15 -2.22 3.37
C TRP A 270 -19.69 -3.31 4.35
N ASP A 271 -18.78 -3.00 5.25
CA ASP A 271 -18.19 -3.96 6.20
C ASP A 271 -19.24 -4.54 7.17
N MET A 272 -20.34 -3.82 7.43
CA MET A 272 -21.44 -4.34 8.25
C MET A 272 -22.05 -5.64 7.67
N PHE A 273 -22.01 -5.81 6.34
CA PHE A 273 -22.50 -7.01 5.67
C PHE A 273 -21.47 -8.14 5.60
N TYR A 274 -20.18 -7.84 5.84
CA TYR A 274 -19.08 -8.80 5.71
C TYR A 274 -18.86 -9.66 6.94
N GLN A 275 -19.25 -9.19 8.12
CA GLN A 275 -18.90 -9.83 9.40
C GLN A 275 -19.22 -11.31 9.46
N ARG A 276 -20.44 -11.70 9.05
CA ARG A 276 -20.86 -13.13 9.10
C ARG A 276 -20.01 -14.02 8.20
N PHE A 277 -19.64 -13.51 7.03
CA PHE A 277 -18.78 -14.23 6.08
C PHE A 277 -17.33 -14.24 6.55
N HIS A 278 -16.85 -13.13 7.10
CA HIS A 278 -15.53 -13.04 7.72
C HIS A 278 -15.38 -14.07 8.86
N HIS A 279 -16.36 -14.17 9.76
CA HIS A 279 -16.32 -15.19 10.80
C HIS A 279 -16.35 -16.62 10.22
N GLY A 280 -17.12 -16.84 9.15
CA GLY A 280 -17.15 -18.12 8.43
C GLY A 280 -15.79 -18.48 7.82
N ALA A 281 -15.14 -17.51 7.16
CA ALA A 281 -13.81 -17.70 6.58
C ALA A 281 -12.75 -17.98 7.65
N VAL A 282 -12.75 -17.23 8.75
CA VAL A 282 -11.86 -17.46 9.91
C VAL A 282 -12.06 -18.86 10.48
N ALA A 283 -13.31 -19.28 10.70
CA ALA A 283 -13.60 -20.62 11.22
C ALA A 283 -13.12 -21.73 10.24
N ALA A 284 -13.30 -21.53 8.94
CA ALA A 284 -12.83 -22.49 7.93
C ALA A 284 -11.30 -22.60 7.88
N LEU A 285 -10.60 -21.47 7.98
CA LEU A 285 -9.12 -21.45 8.07
C LEU A 285 -8.63 -22.15 9.35
N GLN A 286 -9.28 -21.90 10.50
CA GLN A 286 -8.95 -22.58 11.74
C GLN A 286 -9.21 -24.08 11.68
N ALA A 287 -10.31 -24.50 11.06
CA ALA A 287 -10.61 -25.92 10.82
C ALA A 287 -9.56 -26.57 9.91
N LYS A 288 -8.92 -25.82 9.03
CA LYS A 288 -7.80 -26.27 8.17
C LYS A 288 -6.44 -26.29 8.91
N GLY A 289 -6.41 -25.90 10.18
CA GLY A 289 -5.24 -25.95 11.04
C GLY A 289 -4.48 -24.64 11.20
N TYR A 290 -4.96 -23.53 10.62
CA TYR A 290 -4.37 -22.20 10.86
C TYR A 290 -4.59 -21.74 12.30
N VAL A 291 -3.52 -21.30 12.96
CA VAL A 291 -3.51 -20.96 14.38
C VAL A 291 -3.44 -19.46 14.55
N ARG A 292 -4.35 -18.91 15.37
CA ARG A 292 -4.39 -17.48 15.69
C ARG A 292 -3.04 -16.99 16.19
N ASP A 293 -2.63 -15.80 15.73
CA ASP A 293 -1.40 -15.07 16.06
C ASP A 293 -0.10 -15.77 15.65
N LYS A 294 -0.18 -16.98 15.11
CA LYS A 294 0.94 -17.72 14.53
C LYS A 294 0.97 -17.55 13.00
N ASP A 295 -0.03 -18.10 12.32
CA ASP A 295 -0.15 -18.09 10.86
C ASP A 295 -1.50 -17.52 10.37
N LEU A 296 -2.40 -17.20 11.29
CA LEU A 296 -3.66 -16.50 11.05
C LEU A 296 -3.80 -15.31 12.00
N MET A 297 -3.76 -14.10 11.48
CA MET A 297 -4.17 -12.91 12.23
C MET A 297 -5.50 -12.39 11.67
N HIS A 298 -6.45 -12.14 12.56
CA HIS A 298 -7.75 -11.62 12.14
C HIS A 298 -8.34 -10.65 13.15
N GLY A 299 -9.23 -9.77 12.69
CA GLY A 299 -9.86 -8.79 13.58
C GLY A 299 -11.17 -8.23 13.03
N VAL A 300 -12.00 -7.74 13.97
CA VAL A 300 -13.14 -6.88 13.69
C VAL A 300 -12.84 -5.53 14.32
N PHE A 301 -12.97 -4.44 13.55
CA PHE A 301 -12.66 -3.08 13.98
C PHE A 301 -13.94 -2.27 14.16
N PRO A 302 -14.46 -2.14 15.38
CA PRO A 302 -15.71 -1.44 15.65
C PRO A 302 -15.66 0.03 15.24
N GLY A 303 -16.75 0.54 14.63
CA GLY A 303 -16.86 1.94 14.23
C GLY A 303 -16.08 2.31 12.97
N THR A 304 -15.38 1.36 12.32
CA THR A 304 -14.66 1.62 11.07
C THR A 304 -15.46 1.16 9.86
N GLY A 305 -15.34 1.91 8.75
CA GLY A 305 -16.03 1.65 7.49
C GLY A 305 -15.12 1.08 6.41
N HIS A 306 -15.69 0.93 5.21
CA HIS A 306 -15.05 0.33 4.02
C HIS A 306 -14.34 1.38 3.18
N ASN A 307 -13.19 1.86 3.64
CA ASN A 307 -12.44 2.91 2.95
C ASN A 307 -10.94 2.91 3.31
N GLU A 308 -10.15 3.58 2.49
CA GLU A 308 -8.69 3.70 2.59
C GLU A 308 -8.25 4.31 3.92
N THR A 309 -8.99 5.28 4.46
CA THR A 309 -8.66 5.91 5.76
C THR A 309 -8.75 4.90 6.90
N ALA A 310 -9.79 4.05 6.89
CA ALA A 310 -9.96 2.98 7.88
C ALA A 310 -8.86 1.92 7.76
N TRP A 311 -8.49 1.52 6.55
CA TRP A 311 -7.41 0.55 6.31
C TRP A 311 -6.04 1.13 6.67
N ALA A 312 -5.76 2.37 6.28
CA ALA A 312 -4.52 3.08 6.63
C ALA A 312 -4.26 3.13 8.14
N ALA A 313 -5.31 3.31 8.94
CA ALA A 313 -5.18 3.40 10.40
C ALA A 313 -4.61 2.12 11.03
N ARG A 314 -4.83 0.95 10.41
CA ARG A 314 -4.45 -0.37 10.92
C ARG A 314 -3.44 -1.13 10.06
N LEU A 315 -3.01 -0.58 8.93
CA LEU A 315 -2.10 -1.21 7.97
C LEU A 315 -0.77 -1.67 8.58
N HIS A 316 -0.23 -0.90 9.54
CA HIS A 316 1.00 -1.24 10.25
C HIS A 316 0.90 -2.53 11.07
N ILE A 317 -0.30 -2.96 11.48
CA ILE A 317 -0.51 -4.16 12.31
C ILE A 317 -0.09 -5.42 11.55
N PRO A 318 -0.70 -5.78 10.38
CA PRO A 318 -0.32 -6.98 9.65
C PRO A 318 1.08 -6.89 9.04
N ILE A 319 1.55 -5.70 8.65
CA ILE A 319 2.91 -5.56 8.13
C ILE A 319 3.93 -5.92 9.21
N ASN A 320 3.78 -5.38 10.43
CA ASN A 320 4.66 -5.74 11.54
C ASN A 320 4.61 -7.22 11.90
N TRP A 321 3.41 -7.82 11.85
CA TRP A 321 3.26 -9.24 12.13
C TRP A 321 3.90 -10.11 11.05
N TRP A 322 3.75 -9.76 9.79
CA TRP A 322 4.41 -10.45 8.70
C TRP A 322 5.93 -10.37 8.78
N LEU A 323 6.48 -9.17 9.01
CA LEU A 323 7.93 -8.91 9.05
C LEU A 323 8.66 -9.52 10.28
N LYS A 324 7.94 -9.88 11.33
CA LYS A 324 8.55 -10.49 12.52
C LYS A 324 8.88 -11.98 12.38
N GLY A 325 8.54 -12.61 11.27
CA GLY A 325 8.75 -14.03 11.04
C GLY A 325 7.66 -14.91 11.61
#